data_7cc69121fcde7b5449e23977097ca8ee
#
_entry.id   7cc69121fcde7b5449e23977097ca8ee
#
_cell.length_a   1.000
_cell.length_b   1.000
_cell.length_c   1.000
_cell.angle_alpha   90.00
_cell.angle_beta   90.00
_cell.angle_gamma   90.00
#
_symmetry.space_group_name_H-M   'P 1'
#
loop_
_entity.id
_entity.type
_entity.pdbx_description
1 polymer ?
#
loop_
_entity_poly.entity_id
_entity_poly.type
_entity_poly.pdbx_seq_one_letter_code
_entity_poly.pdbx_strand_id
1 'polypeptide(L)'
;MNTLKGKFVPKNIRKYKGDYSNIIYRSSWELKFMKYCDTRPNVLEWASEEVVVPYRSPLDNRIHRYFVDFYVKIQESDGTVVKYLIEIKPSKQTVPPKKPQRQTKSYIYEVTEYLKNQAKWEAAKQFCEDRMWKFKVLTESELKV
;
A
#
# COMPACT_ATOMS: atom_id res chain seq x y z
N MET A 1 7.60 5.81 -11.07
CA MET A 1 6.17 5.44 -11.01
C MET A 1 5.35 6.47 -11.77
N ASN A 2 4.41 6.05 -12.60
CA ASN A 2 3.57 6.95 -13.36
C ASN A 2 2.55 7.62 -12.44
N THR A 3 2.46 8.97 -12.49
CA THR A 3 1.59 9.76 -11.61
C THR A 3 0.18 9.97 -12.15
N LEU A 4 -0.26 9.12 -13.09
CA LEU A 4 -1.64 9.17 -13.59
C LEU A 4 -2.64 9.14 -12.43
N LYS A 5 -3.56 10.10 -12.38
CA LYS A 5 -4.54 10.23 -11.30
C LYS A 5 -5.96 10.28 -11.85
N GLY A 6 -6.89 9.65 -11.15
CA GLY A 6 -8.30 9.68 -11.53
C GLY A 6 -9.18 8.91 -10.58
N LYS A 7 -10.47 8.87 -10.90
CA LYS A 7 -11.45 8.07 -10.15
C LYS A 7 -11.60 6.70 -10.78
N PHE A 8 -11.62 5.68 -9.94
CA PHE A 8 -11.90 4.31 -10.36
C PHE A 8 -13.38 4.00 -10.12
N VAL A 9 -14.05 3.52 -11.17
CA VAL A 9 -15.46 3.09 -11.10
C VAL A 9 -15.47 1.56 -11.10
N PRO A 10 -15.80 0.92 -9.98
CA PRO A 10 -15.81 -0.55 -9.93
C PRO A 10 -16.98 -1.13 -10.73
N LYS A 11 -16.73 -2.28 -11.35
CA LYS A 11 -17.77 -3.06 -12.00
C LYS A 11 -18.50 -3.95 -11.00
N ASN A 12 -17.80 -4.37 -9.94
CA ASN A 12 -18.32 -5.27 -8.91
C ASN A 12 -18.39 -4.53 -7.58
N ILE A 13 -19.34 -3.64 -7.45
CA ILE A 13 -19.51 -2.73 -6.31
C ILE A 13 -19.55 -3.49 -4.97
N ARG A 14 -20.17 -4.67 -4.95
CA ARG A 14 -20.35 -5.46 -3.71
C ARG A 14 -19.02 -5.92 -3.08
N LYS A 15 -17.95 -5.98 -3.87
CA LYS A 15 -16.62 -6.36 -3.38
C LYS A 15 -15.95 -5.22 -2.62
N TYR A 16 -16.30 -3.98 -2.90
CA TYR A 16 -15.62 -2.82 -2.32
C TYR A 16 -16.14 -2.54 -0.90
N LYS A 17 -15.22 -2.44 0.06
CA LYS A 17 -15.52 -2.14 1.47
C LYS A 17 -15.19 -0.69 1.77
N GLY A 18 -16.16 0.20 1.55
CA GLY A 18 -16.02 1.61 1.78
C GLY A 18 -16.87 2.41 0.83
N ASP A 19 -16.49 3.67 0.63
CA ASP A 19 -17.20 4.56 -0.29
C ASP A 19 -16.78 4.30 -1.74
N TYR A 20 -17.53 3.43 -2.42
CA TYR A 20 -17.23 3.07 -3.81
C TYR A 20 -17.41 4.23 -4.79
N SER A 21 -18.04 5.32 -4.37
CA SER A 21 -18.20 6.50 -5.22
C SER A 21 -16.98 7.41 -5.22
N ASN A 22 -16.01 7.14 -4.37
CA ASN A 22 -14.84 8.00 -4.18
C ASN A 22 -13.54 7.19 -4.10
N ILE A 23 -13.32 6.31 -5.07
CA ILE A 23 -12.09 5.52 -5.17
C ILE A 23 -11.13 6.25 -6.10
N ILE A 24 -9.98 6.68 -5.57
CA ILE A 24 -9.03 7.48 -6.31
C ILE A 24 -7.73 6.70 -6.50
N TYR A 25 -7.30 6.52 -7.76
CA TYR A 25 -5.96 6.03 -8.04
C TYR A 25 -5.03 7.22 -8.29
N ARG A 26 -3.80 7.10 -7.79
CA ARG A 26 -2.78 8.16 -7.86
C ARG A 26 -1.61 7.77 -8.75
N SER A 27 -1.69 6.60 -9.37
CA SER A 27 -0.68 6.11 -10.31
C SER A 27 -1.29 5.02 -11.19
N SER A 28 -0.62 4.75 -12.31
CA SER A 28 -1.02 3.64 -13.18
C SER A 28 -0.87 2.28 -12.49
N TRP A 29 0.06 2.16 -11.55
CA TRP A 29 0.27 0.92 -10.79
C TRP A 29 -0.93 0.65 -9.86
N GLU A 30 -1.41 1.70 -9.18
CA GLU A 30 -2.60 1.59 -8.34
C GLU A 30 -3.82 1.23 -9.19
N LEU A 31 -3.99 1.87 -10.35
CA LEU A 31 -5.11 1.55 -11.26
C LEU A 31 -5.08 0.09 -11.68
N LYS A 32 -3.89 -0.41 -12.03
CA LYS A 32 -3.74 -1.82 -12.41
C LYS A 32 -4.15 -2.75 -11.27
N PHE A 33 -3.74 -2.45 -10.05
CA PHE A 33 -4.11 -3.25 -8.88
C PHE A 33 -5.60 -3.18 -8.59
N MET A 34 -6.22 -2.01 -8.73
CA MET A 34 -7.67 -1.85 -8.56
C MET A 34 -8.46 -2.70 -9.55
N LYS A 35 -8.04 -2.72 -10.81
CA LYS A 35 -8.66 -3.55 -11.83
C LYS A 35 -8.54 -5.04 -11.48
N TYR A 36 -7.37 -5.44 -10.98
CA TYR A 36 -7.16 -6.80 -10.50
C TYR A 36 -8.14 -7.15 -9.36
N CYS A 37 -8.23 -6.31 -8.35
CA CYS A 37 -9.13 -6.53 -7.21
C CYS A 37 -10.59 -6.63 -7.64
N ASP A 38 -11.00 -5.74 -8.56
CA ASP A 38 -12.39 -5.66 -9.00
C ASP A 38 -12.82 -6.88 -9.81
N THR A 39 -11.91 -7.44 -10.62
CA THR A 39 -12.27 -8.46 -11.61
C THR A 39 -11.89 -9.89 -11.24
N ARG A 40 -10.92 -10.09 -10.33
CA ARG A 40 -10.47 -11.45 -10.00
C ARG A 40 -11.41 -12.14 -9.01
N PRO A 41 -11.90 -13.36 -9.34
CA PRO A 41 -12.83 -14.06 -8.46
C PRO A 41 -12.27 -14.42 -7.08
N ASN A 42 -10.93 -14.62 -6.99
CA ASN A 42 -10.29 -14.95 -5.72
C ASN A 42 -10.20 -13.76 -4.76
N VAL A 43 -10.38 -12.54 -5.25
CA VAL A 43 -10.49 -11.36 -4.40
C VAL A 43 -11.93 -11.24 -3.95
N LEU A 44 -12.18 -11.48 -2.67
CA LEU A 44 -13.53 -11.48 -2.11
C LEU A 44 -14.01 -10.08 -1.73
N GLU A 45 -13.10 -9.25 -1.22
CA GLU A 45 -13.37 -7.85 -0.91
C GLU A 45 -12.07 -7.05 -0.94
N TRP A 46 -12.21 -5.73 -1.15
CA TRP A 46 -11.06 -4.84 -1.17
C TRP A 46 -11.47 -3.40 -0.82
N ALA A 47 -10.49 -2.59 -0.45
CA ALA A 47 -10.68 -1.18 -0.17
C ALA A 47 -9.41 -0.41 -0.48
N SER A 48 -9.55 0.87 -0.82
CA SER A 48 -8.44 1.78 -1.11
C SER A 48 -8.44 2.90 -0.09
N GLU A 49 -7.33 3.05 0.64
CA GLU A 49 -7.13 4.13 1.62
C GLU A 49 -8.19 4.20 2.72
N GLU A 50 -8.85 3.07 3.02
CA GLU A 50 -9.91 3.01 4.04
C GLU A 50 -9.36 2.56 5.40
N VAL A 51 -8.25 1.81 5.42
CA VAL A 51 -7.66 1.32 6.67
C VAL A 51 -6.58 2.28 7.13
N VAL A 52 -6.69 2.72 8.37
CA VAL A 52 -5.74 3.66 8.97
C VAL A 52 -4.95 2.95 10.05
N VAL A 53 -3.62 3.00 9.95
CA VAL A 53 -2.71 2.44 10.93
C VAL A 53 -1.99 3.57 11.63
N PRO A 54 -2.14 3.72 12.96
CA PRO A 54 -1.34 4.71 13.69
C PRO A 54 0.11 4.26 13.77
N TYR A 55 1.02 5.19 13.58
CA TYR A 55 2.45 4.91 13.71
C TYR A 55 3.16 6.12 14.33
N ARG A 56 4.27 5.86 15.01
CA ARG A 56 5.11 6.93 15.56
C ARG A 56 6.15 7.32 14.53
N SER A 57 6.10 8.58 14.08
CA SER A 57 7.06 9.06 13.08
C SER A 57 8.43 9.30 13.74
N PRO A 58 9.53 8.79 13.15
CA PRO A 58 10.87 9.08 13.66
C PRO A 58 11.30 10.53 13.42
N LEU A 59 10.55 11.28 12.61
CA LEU A 59 10.91 12.67 12.27
C LEU A 59 10.53 13.66 13.37
N ASP A 60 9.39 13.45 14.03
CA ASP A 60 8.90 14.35 15.08
C ASP A 60 8.51 13.63 16.36
N ASN A 61 8.69 12.31 16.39
CA ASN A 61 8.36 11.44 17.53
C ASN A 61 6.89 11.53 17.96
N ARG A 62 6.00 11.85 17.02
CA ARG A 62 4.55 11.94 17.24
C ARG A 62 3.81 10.82 16.54
N ILE A 63 2.59 10.54 17.00
CA ILE A 63 1.72 9.56 16.36
C ILE A 63 1.06 10.21 15.15
N HIS A 64 1.18 9.56 14.00
CA HIS A 64 0.58 9.96 12.74
C HIS A 64 -0.35 8.87 12.23
N ARG A 65 -1.19 9.20 11.27
CA ARG A 65 -2.09 8.25 10.62
C ARG A 65 -1.48 7.81 9.29
N TYR A 66 -1.32 6.49 9.14
CA TYR A 66 -0.89 5.89 7.88
C TYR A 66 -2.12 5.30 7.19
N PHE A 67 -2.51 5.91 6.07
CA PHE A 67 -3.58 5.40 5.21
C PHE A 67 -2.96 4.38 4.28
N VAL A 68 -3.18 3.10 4.57
CA VAL A 68 -2.57 2.03 3.78
C VAL A 68 -3.20 2.02 2.38
N ASP A 69 -2.38 1.78 1.35
CA ASP A 69 -2.87 1.85 -0.02
C ASP A 69 -4.09 0.97 -0.24
N PHE A 70 -4.03 -0.32 0.17
CA PHE A 70 -5.12 -1.25 -0.07
C PHE A 70 -5.32 -2.22 1.09
N TYR A 71 -6.57 -2.59 1.29
CA TYR A 71 -6.99 -3.76 2.04
C TYR A 71 -7.57 -4.77 1.06
N VAL A 72 -7.22 -6.06 1.20
CA VAL A 72 -7.70 -7.10 0.29
C VAL A 72 -7.98 -8.37 1.08
N LYS A 73 -9.14 -8.98 0.82
CA LYS A 73 -9.48 -10.30 1.35
C LYS A 73 -9.44 -11.28 0.19
N ILE A 74 -8.55 -12.26 0.27
CA ILE A 74 -8.27 -13.18 -0.82
C ILE A 74 -8.54 -14.61 -0.38
N GLN A 75 -9.17 -15.38 -1.27
CA GLN A 75 -9.26 -16.83 -1.13
C GLN A 75 -8.05 -17.43 -1.84
N GLU A 76 -7.21 -18.12 -1.07
CA GLU A 76 -6.01 -18.78 -1.60
C GLU A 76 -6.37 -20.06 -2.36
N SER A 77 -5.40 -20.62 -3.09
CA SER A 77 -5.61 -21.82 -3.90
C SER A 77 -6.03 -23.05 -3.10
N ASP A 78 -5.65 -23.11 -1.81
CA ASP A 78 -6.03 -24.21 -0.91
C ASP A 78 -7.39 -23.98 -0.24
N GLY A 79 -8.10 -22.91 -0.60
CA GLY A 79 -9.40 -22.55 -0.05
C GLY A 79 -9.37 -21.69 1.20
N THR A 80 -8.19 -21.46 1.79
CA THR A 80 -8.10 -20.58 2.97
C THR A 80 -8.34 -19.13 2.57
N VAL A 81 -8.87 -18.34 3.50
CA VAL A 81 -9.15 -16.92 3.28
C VAL A 81 -8.19 -16.10 4.12
N VAL A 82 -7.45 -15.18 3.49
CA VAL A 82 -6.47 -14.34 4.14
C VAL A 82 -6.76 -12.88 3.85
N LYS A 83 -6.64 -12.04 4.87
CA LYS A 83 -6.77 -10.59 4.74
C LYS A 83 -5.37 -9.97 4.70
N TYR A 84 -5.18 -9.04 3.77
CA TYR A 84 -3.90 -8.36 3.54
C TYR A 84 -4.06 -6.86 3.64
N LEU A 85 -3.05 -6.19 4.18
CA LEU A 85 -2.81 -4.78 3.90
C LEU A 85 -1.68 -4.71 2.87
N ILE A 86 -1.88 -3.92 1.84
CA ILE A 86 -0.99 -3.85 0.68
C ILE A 86 -0.50 -2.42 0.50
N GLU A 87 0.81 -2.26 0.38
CA GLU A 87 1.46 -1.01 -0.02
C GLU A 87 2.07 -1.20 -1.40
N ILE A 88 1.87 -0.26 -2.30
CA ILE A 88 2.50 -0.27 -3.62
C ILE A 88 3.65 0.72 -3.62
N LYS A 89 4.85 0.26 -3.95
CA LYS A 89 6.07 1.07 -3.85
C LYS A 89 7.11 0.60 -4.88
N PRO A 90 7.79 1.53 -5.56
CA PRO A 90 8.93 1.13 -6.40
C PRO A 90 10.01 0.42 -5.57
N SER A 91 10.61 -0.63 -6.13
CA SER A 91 11.59 -1.45 -5.40
C SER A 91 12.76 -0.64 -4.87
N LYS A 92 13.19 0.39 -5.60
CA LYS A 92 14.30 1.25 -5.15
C LYS A 92 13.98 2.00 -3.86
N GLN A 93 12.71 2.20 -3.53
CA GLN A 93 12.28 2.88 -2.31
C GLN A 93 12.08 1.91 -1.15
N THR A 94 12.27 0.60 -1.37
CA THR A 94 12.17 -0.41 -0.32
C THR A 94 13.52 -0.72 0.33
N VAL A 95 14.59 -0.13 -0.19
CA VAL A 95 15.96 -0.30 0.31
C VAL A 95 16.54 1.06 0.67
N PRO A 96 17.57 1.10 1.53
CA PRO A 96 18.18 2.39 1.90
C PRO A 96 18.68 3.14 0.66
N PRO A 97 18.51 4.48 0.62
CA PRO A 97 19.05 5.26 -0.49
C PRO A 97 20.56 5.13 -0.58
N LYS A 98 21.09 5.12 -1.80
CA LYS A 98 22.52 5.03 -2.03
C LYS A 98 23.17 6.35 -1.62
N LYS A 99 24.19 6.28 -0.75
CA LYS A 99 24.89 7.46 -0.28
C LYS A 99 25.72 8.07 -1.41
N PRO A 100 25.50 9.38 -1.78
CA PRO A 100 26.29 10.04 -2.80
C PRO A 100 27.64 10.50 -2.23
N GLN A 101 28.57 10.90 -3.11
CA GLN A 101 29.84 11.46 -2.69
C GLN A 101 29.66 12.76 -1.90
N ARG A 102 28.67 13.56 -2.29
CA ARG A 102 28.33 14.83 -1.64
C ARG A 102 26.92 14.76 -1.11
N GLN A 103 26.71 15.20 0.14
CA GLN A 103 25.37 15.26 0.72
C GLN A 103 24.54 16.32 0.02
N THR A 104 23.38 15.92 -0.51
CA THR A 104 22.46 16.79 -1.22
C THR A 104 21.11 16.85 -0.53
N LYS A 105 20.29 17.86 -0.85
CA LYS A 105 18.92 17.96 -0.35
C LYS A 105 18.10 16.76 -0.81
N SER A 106 18.34 16.30 -2.04
CA SER A 106 17.65 15.13 -2.59
C SER A 106 17.95 13.86 -1.77
N TYR A 107 19.21 13.66 -1.40
CA TYR A 107 19.60 12.52 -0.59
C TYR A 107 18.96 12.58 0.80
N ILE A 108 18.98 13.76 1.43
CA ILE A 108 18.36 13.96 2.74
C ILE A 108 16.87 13.64 2.68
N TYR A 109 16.18 14.11 1.62
CA TYR A 109 14.76 13.81 1.43
C TYR A 109 14.52 12.31 1.27
N GLU A 110 15.33 11.62 0.47
CA GLU A 110 15.19 10.18 0.26
C GLU A 110 15.38 9.38 1.55
N VAL A 111 16.39 9.76 2.37
CA VAL A 111 16.64 9.12 3.67
C VAL A 111 15.45 9.35 4.59
N THR A 112 14.95 10.58 4.65
CA THR A 112 13.80 10.96 5.47
C THR A 112 12.57 10.13 5.11
N GLU A 113 12.27 10.03 3.82
CA GLU A 113 11.14 9.23 3.32
C GLU A 113 11.34 7.75 3.60
N TYR A 114 12.56 7.24 3.44
CA TYR A 114 12.85 5.84 3.73
C TYR A 114 12.60 5.52 5.20
N LEU A 115 13.11 6.34 6.11
CA LEU A 115 12.92 6.12 7.56
C LEU A 115 11.45 6.18 7.96
N LYS A 116 10.72 7.14 7.40
CA LYS A 116 9.28 7.27 7.65
C LYS A 116 8.53 6.03 7.15
N ASN A 117 8.83 5.56 5.94
CA ASN A 117 8.21 4.38 5.38
C ASN A 117 8.51 3.12 6.19
N GLN A 118 9.75 2.96 6.68
CA GLN A 118 10.09 1.82 7.54
C GLN A 118 9.24 1.82 8.82
N ALA A 119 9.04 2.98 9.43
CA ALA A 119 8.21 3.10 10.62
C ALA A 119 6.74 2.76 10.32
N LYS A 120 6.21 3.27 9.21
CA LYS A 120 4.85 2.95 8.75
C LYS A 120 4.66 1.46 8.55
N TRP A 121 5.60 0.82 7.84
CA TRP A 121 5.48 -0.59 7.49
C TRP A 121 5.64 -1.49 8.71
N GLU A 122 6.51 -1.13 9.65
CA GLU A 122 6.63 -1.87 10.90
C GLU A 122 5.33 -1.81 11.71
N ALA A 123 4.72 -0.63 11.78
CA ALA A 123 3.42 -0.47 12.44
C ALA A 123 2.32 -1.26 11.73
N ALA A 124 2.34 -1.28 10.39
CA ALA A 124 1.38 -2.06 9.60
C ALA A 124 1.55 -3.57 9.82
N LYS A 125 2.79 -4.05 9.93
CA LYS A 125 3.06 -5.46 10.23
C LYS A 125 2.47 -5.83 11.59
N GLN A 126 2.71 -5.01 12.60
CA GLN A 126 2.17 -5.27 13.94
C GLN A 126 0.65 -5.22 13.95
N PHE A 127 0.07 -4.24 13.27
CA PHE A 127 -1.38 -4.11 13.13
C PHE A 127 -1.98 -5.39 12.52
N CYS A 128 -1.32 -5.93 11.49
CA CYS A 128 -1.77 -7.15 10.83
C CYS A 128 -1.59 -8.37 11.73
N GLU A 129 -0.45 -8.50 12.41
CA GLU A 129 -0.21 -9.61 13.33
C GLU A 129 -1.27 -9.69 14.42
N ASP A 130 -1.65 -8.54 14.98
CA ASP A 130 -2.68 -8.46 16.03
C ASP A 130 -4.04 -8.97 15.54
N ARG A 131 -4.28 -8.99 14.23
CA ARG A 131 -5.54 -9.37 13.59
C ARG A 131 -5.47 -10.67 12.81
N MET A 132 -4.33 -11.32 12.80
CA MET A 132 -4.04 -12.48 11.96
C MET A 132 -4.16 -12.16 10.46
N TRP A 133 -3.83 -10.93 10.11
CA TRP A 133 -3.72 -10.48 8.72
C TRP A 133 -2.25 -10.51 8.31
N LYS A 134 -2.00 -10.28 7.02
CA LYS A 134 -0.63 -10.16 6.48
C LYS A 134 -0.42 -8.80 5.86
N PHE A 135 0.79 -8.27 5.98
CA PHE A 135 1.20 -7.04 5.32
C PHE A 135 2.17 -7.36 4.19
N LYS A 136 1.94 -6.77 3.02
CA LYS A 136 2.84 -6.93 1.86
C LYS A 136 3.12 -5.60 1.19
N VAL A 137 4.37 -5.41 0.75
CA VAL A 137 4.76 -4.33 -0.14
C VAL A 137 4.90 -4.94 -1.54
N LEU A 138 4.11 -4.44 -2.48
CA LEU A 138 4.17 -4.88 -3.88
C LEU A 138 4.97 -3.87 -4.69
N THR A 139 5.88 -4.37 -5.50
CA THR A 139 6.73 -3.56 -6.35
C THR A 139 6.39 -3.81 -7.82
N GLU A 140 7.14 -3.18 -8.73
CA GLU A 140 7.01 -3.43 -10.17
C GLU A 140 7.11 -4.91 -10.52
N SER A 141 7.84 -5.66 -9.72
CA SER A 141 8.06 -7.10 -9.95
C SER A 141 6.75 -7.88 -9.84
N GLU A 142 5.99 -7.69 -8.76
CA GLU A 142 4.72 -8.39 -8.51
C GLU A 142 3.60 -7.84 -9.40
N LEU A 143 3.63 -6.54 -9.69
CA LEU A 143 2.63 -5.89 -10.53
C LEU A 143 2.87 -6.11 -12.01
N LYS A 144 4.07 -6.52 -12.40
CA LYS A 144 4.48 -6.73 -13.79
C LYS A 144 4.34 -5.47 -14.64
N VAL A 145 4.86 -4.38 -14.11
CA VAL A 145 4.84 -3.07 -14.76
C VAL A 145 6.25 -2.57 -15.06
#